data_75858a35304255d6fb6fce3309c2511a
#
_entry.id   75858a35304255d6fb6fce3309c2511a
#
_cell.length_a   1.000
_cell.length_b   1.000
_cell.length_c   1.000
_cell.angle_alpha   90.00
_cell.angle_beta   90.00
_cell.angle_gamma   90.00
#
_symmetry.space_group_name_H-M   'P 1'
#
loop_
_entity.id
_entity.type
_entity.pdbx_description
1 polymer ?
#
loop_
_entity_poly.entity_id
_entity_poly.type
_entity_poly.pdbx_seq_one_letter_code
_entity_poly.pdbx_strand_id
1 'polypeptide(L)'
;MIRLLAALFLATAAIAADRPNILWLTSEDNGPNYGCFGDKYAVTPNIDALAARGIRFKRAWSNAPVCAPARTCLISGRWAPADGSEHMRSLVPMPAAHKMYAQVLREAGYYCTNNSKEDYNLDRAKVDGKDPVWDESSGKAHYKNRASGQPFFAIFNDQITHESQIRRRPHTLIHDPAKAPLPPFQPDTPEVRHDWAQYYDNITTMDTGVGKKLAELEAAGLAEDTIIMLYGDHGPGMPRFKRWPYNTGLQVGLIMYFPEKWKHLAPKGYAPGAASDE
;
A
#
# COMPACT_ATOMS: atom_id res chain seq x y z
N MET A 1 -30.37 -26.23 56.14
CA MET A 1 -30.91 -25.50 54.97
C MET A 1 -29.84 -24.59 54.39
N ILE A 2 -29.15 -25.06 53.39
CA ILE A 2 -28.08 -24.33 52.69
C ILE A 2 -28.74 -23.69 51.45
N ARG A 3 -28.79 -22.36 51.38
CA ARG A 3 -29.27 -21.63 50.21
C ARG A 3 -28.10 -21.46 49.24
N LEU A 4 -28.13 -22.15 48.11
CA LEU A 4 -27.24 -21.89 46.98
C LEU A 4 -27.69 -20.59 46.27
N LEU A 5 -26.87 -19.55 46.35
CA LEU A 5 -27.00 -18.38 45.49
C LEU A 5 -26.34 -18.74 44.13
N ALA A 6 -27.13 -18.93 43.09
CA ALA A 6 -26.63 -18.98 41.72
C ALA A 6 -26.36 -17.56 41.23
N ALA A 7 -25.09 -17.18 41.11
CA ALA A 7 -24.72 -15.95 40.47
C ALA A 7 -24.85 -16.10 38.94
N LEU A 8 -25.83 -15.42 38.36
CA LEU A 8 -26.05 -15.33 36.93
C LEU A 8 -25.01 -14.31 36.37
N PHE A 9 -23.93 -14.82 35.77
CA PHE A 9 -23.02 -13.96 34.99
C PHE A 9 -23.72 -13.62 33.66
N LEU A 10 -24.34 -12.46 33.57
CA LEU A 10 -24.71 -11.85 32.29
C LEU A 10 -23.39 -11.39 31.62
N ALA A 11 -22.89 -12.20 30.71
CA ALA A 11 -21.89 -11.74 29.75
C ALA A 11 -22.57 -10.71 28.84
N THR A 12 -22.38 -9.44 29.13
CA THR A 12 -22.67 -8.37 28.17
C THR A 12 -21.74 -8.58 26.99
N ALA A 13 -22.23 -9.19 25.92
CA ALA A 13 -21.57 -9.12 24.63
C ALA A 13 -21.50 -7.62 24.28
N ALA A 14 -20.33 -7.02 24.46
CA ALA A 14 -20.06 -5.71 23.89
C ALA A 14 -20.30 -5.88 22.39
N ILE A 15 -21.34 -5.26 21.85
CA ILE A 15 -21.55 -5.15 20.40
C ILE A 15 -20.32 -4.39 19.93
N ALA A 16 -19.33 -5.12 19.39
CA ALA A 16 -18.19 -4.52 18.74
C ALA A 16 -18.79 -3.62 17.66
N ALA A 17 -18.46 -2.32 17.71
CA ALA A 17 -18.92 -1.40 16.68
C ALA A 17 -18.55 -1.99 15.31
N ASP A 18 -19.51 -2.06 14.41
CA ASP A 18 -19.30 -2.56 13.05
C ASP A 18 -18.23 -1.68 12.38
N ARG A 19 -17.09 -2.28 12.00
CA ARG A 19 -15.91 -1.58 11.50
C ARG A 19 -15.39 -2.28 10.24
N PRO A 20 -15.03 -1.55 9.19
CA PRO A 20 -14.47 -2.16 8.01
C PRO A 20 -13.10 -2.79 8.30
N ASN A 21 -12.81 -3.89 7.65
CA ASN A 21 -11.41 -4.27 7.44
C ASN A 21 -10.76 -3.29 6.46
N ILE A 22 -9.45 -3.14 6.55
CA ILE A 22 -8.69 -2.25 5.68
C ILE A 22 -7.52 -3.04 5.08
N LEU A 23 -7.47 -3.11 3.76
CA LEU A 23 -6.40 -3.75 3.01
C LEU A 23 -5.65 -2.73 2.16
N TRP A 24 -4.36 -2.58 2.41
CA TRP A 24 -3.49 -1.79 1.55
C TRP A 24 -2.58 -2.70 0.74
N LEU A 25 -2.58 -2.48 -0.58
CA LEU A 25 -1.71 -3.12 -1.55
C LEU A 25 -0.76 -2.06 -2.07
N THR A 26 0.52 -2.16 -1.73
CA THR A 26 1.50 -1.16 -2.12
C THR A 26 2.52 -1.74 -3.08
N SER A 27 2.96 -0.93 -4.04
CA SER A 27 4.08 -1.25 -4.92
C SER A 27 5.25 -0.31 -4.64
N GLU A 28 6.47 -0.83 -4.79
CA GLU A 28 7.68 -0.03 -4.71
C GLU A 28 8.07 0.51 -6.06
N ASP A 29 8.65 1.74 -6.05
CA ASP A 29 9.23 2.39 -7.23
C ASP A 29 8.28 2.35 -8.44
N ASN A 30 7.00 2.67 -8.23
CA ASN A 30 6.00 2.49 -9.26
C ASN A 30 5.06 3.69 -9.39
N GLY A 31 5.09 4.31 -10.56
CA GLY A 31 4.20 5.39 -10.96
C GLY A 31 2.81 4.89 -11.38
N PRO A 32 1.99 5.76 -12.02
CA PRO A 32 0.65 5.39 -12.49
C PRO A 32 0.70 4.58 -13.80
N ASN A 33 1.65 3.64 -13.93
CA ASN A 33 1.89 2.84 -15.13
C ASN A 33 0.95 1.62 -15.18
N TYR A 34 -0.36 1.89 -15.21
CA TYR A 34 -1.43 0.88 -15.27
C TYR A 34 -2.39 1.17 -16.43
N GLY A 35 -3.01 0.13 -16.98
CA GLY A 35 -3.98 0.25 -18.06
C GLY A 35 -5.14 1.19 -17.71
N CYS A 36 -5.67 1.12 -16.50
CA CYS A 36 -6.74 1.97 -16.01
C CYS A 36 -6.36 3.45 -15.90
N PHE A 37 -5.08 3.82 -15.89
CA PHE A 37 -4.60 5.21 -15.98
C PHE A 37 -4.28 5.64 -17.42
N GLY A 38 -4.58 4.80 -18.42
CA GLY A 38 -4.41 5.10 -19.85
C GLY A 38 -3.07 4.66 -20.44
N ASP A 39 -2.25 3.93 -19.68
CA ASP A 39 -1.00 3.37 -20.18
C ASP A 39 -1.29 2.15 -21.08
N LYS A 40 -1.02 2.31 -22.38
CA LYS A 40 -1.32 1.28 -23.38
C LYS A 40 -0.26 0.17 -23.47
N TYR A 41 0.89 0.38 -22.85
CA TYR A 41 1.96 -0.61 -22.84
C TYR A 41 1.86 -1.51 -21.60
N ALA A 42 1.22 -1.04 -20.53
CA ALA A 42 0.99 -1.81 -19.32
C ALA A 42 -0.01 -2.95 -19.54
N VAL A 43 0.26 -4.10 -18.91
CA VAL A 43 -0.64 -5.26 -18.85
C VAL A 43 -1.00 -5.52 -17.39
N THR A 44 -2.14 -4.94 -16.95
CA THR A 44 -2.55 -4.90 -15.53
C THR A 44 -4.02 -5.26 -15.32
N PRO A 45 -4.49 -6.44 -15.80
CA PRO A 45 -5.92 -6.78 -15.81
C PRO A 45 -6.55 -6.85 -14.42
N ASN A 46 -5.82 -7.26 -13.38
CA ASN A 46 -6.35 -7.35 -12.02
C ASN A 46 -6.49 -5.97 -11.37
N ILE A 47 -5.50 -5.10 -11.55
CA ILE A 47 -5.54 -3.70 -11.09
C ILE A 47 -6.63 -2.93 -11.83
N ASP A 48 -6.76 -3.15 -13.16
CA ASP A 48 -7.79 -2.52 -13.98
C ASP A 48 -9.20 -2.96 -13.55
N ALA A 49 -9.37 -4.24 -13.19
CA ALA A 49 -10.62 -4.77 -12.65
C ALA A 49 -10.96 -4.17 -11.26
N LEU A 50 -9.96 -3.97 -10.39
CA LEU A 50 -10.14 -3.28 -9.12
C LEU A 50 -10.58 -1.82 -9.36
N ALA A 51 -9.92 -1.13 -10.28
CA ALA A 51 -10.24 0.25 -10.64
C ALA A 51 -11.64 0.40 -11.23
N ALA A 52 -12.11 -0.59 -11.99
CA ALA A 52 -13.46 -0.61 -12.55
C ALA A 52 -14.56 -0.71 -11.48
N ARG A 53 -14.26 -1.26 -10.32
CA ARG A 53 -15.16 -1.34 -9.15
C ARG A 53 -14.97 -0.17 -8.16
N GLY A 54 -13.84 0.51 -8.22
CA GLY A 54 -13.42 1.57 -7.31
C GLY A 54 -13.37 2.94 -7.94
N ILE A 55 -12.64 3.85 -7.29
CA ILE A 55 -12.32 5.18 -7.78
C ILE A 55 -10.81 5.30 -7.98
N ARG A 56 -10.38 5.95 -9.07
CA ARG A 56 -8.99 6.28 -9.37
C ARG A 56 -8.75 7.77 -9.08
N PHE A 57 -7.64 8.09 -8.44
CA PHE A 57 -7.19 9.45 -8.24
C PHE A 57 -6.11 9.78 -9.26
N LYS A 58 -6.39 10.66 -10.21
CA LYS A 58 -5.44 11.06 -11.26
C LYS A 58 -4.33 11.96 -10.74
N ARG A 59 -4.57 12.63 -9.60
CA ARG A 59 -3.67 13.58 -8.96
C ARG A 59 -3.29 13.07 -7.58
N ALA A 60 -2.50 12.00 -7.54
CA ALA A 60 -1.92 11.46 -6.32
C ALA A 60 -0.40 11.55 -6.39
N TRP A 61 0.21 12.09 -5.35
CA TRP A 61 1.66 12.24 -5.24
C TRP A 61 2.16 11.73 -3.91
N SER A 62 3.30 11.05 -3.97
CA SER A 62 4.11 10.82 -2.78
C SER A 62 4.67 12.15 -2.27
N ASN A 63 4.86 12.25 -0.98
CA ASN A 63 5.48 13.41 -0.35
C ASN A 63 7.02 13.40 -0.41
N ALA A 64 7.62 12.31 -0.88
CA ALA A 64 9.05 12.22 -1.17
C ALA A 64 9.30 11.21 -2.30
N PRO A 65 10.28 11.46 -3.19
CA PRO A 65 10.54 10.60 -4.35
C PRO A 65 11.46 9.41 -4.02
N VAL A 66 11.43 8.91 -2.78
CA VAL A 66 12.30 7.82 -2.32
C VAL A 66 11.69 7.09 -1.12
N CYS A 67 11.95 5.78 -1.00
CA CYS A 67 11.27 4.86 -0.10
C CYS A 67 11.18 5.34 1.36
N ALA A 68 12.32 5.52 2.05
CA ALA A 68 12.30 5.74 3.50
C ALA A 68 11.62 7.04 3.93
N PRO A 69 11.88 8.22 3.35
CA PRO A 69 11.12 9.42 3.64
C PRO A 69 9.63 9.28 3.31
N ALA A 70 9.28 8.72 2.13
CA ALA A 70 7.89 8.52 1.74
C ALA A 70 7.14 7.62 2.73
N ARG A 71 7.73 6.47 3.07
CA ARG A 71 7.14 5.50 4.03
C ARG A 71 7.05 6.05 5.43
N THR A 72 8.00 6.90 5.85
CA THR A 72 7.94 7.60 7.13
C THR A 72 6.76 8.54 7.19
N CYS A 73 6.55 9.36 6.15
CA CYS A 73 5.39 10.24 6.08
C CYS A 73 4.07 9.46 6.07
N LEU A 74 4.01 8.33 5.34
CA LEU A 74 2.83 7.47 5.30
C LEU A 74 2.48 6.90 6.67
N ILE A 75 3.45 6.36 7.42
CA ILE A 75 3.18 5.73 8.72
C ILE A 75 2.94 6.73 9.84
N SER A 76 3.61 7.89 9.78
CA SER A 76 3.52 8.91 10.81
C SER A 76 2.40 9.92 10.60
N GLY A 77 1.90 10.08 9.35
CA GLY A 77 0.98 11.15 8.98
C GLY A 77 1.62 12.55 9.05
N ARG A 78 2.96 12.65 9.05
CA ARG A 78 3.70 13.91 9.17
C ARG A 78 4.64 14.11 7.97
N TRP A 79 4.84 15.36 7.60
CA TRP A 79 5.83 15.70 6.60
C TRP A 79 7.25 15.43 7.11
N ALA A 80 8.11 14.80 6.32
CA ALA A 80 9.46 14.43 6.71
C ALA A 80 10.29 15.59 7.30
N PRO A 81 10.27 16.82 6.72
CA PRO A 81 11.00 17.95 7.31
C PRO A 81 10.49 18.38 8.70
N ALA A 82 9.25 18.06 9.06
CA ALA A 82 8.72 18.42 10.39
C ALA A 82 9.36 17.61 11.53
N ASP A 83 9.95 16.46 11.18
CA ASP A 83 10.59 15.54 12.13
C ASP A 83 12.09 15.35 11.86
N GLY A 84 12.65 16.02 10.85
CA GLY A 84 14.05 15.83 10.41
C GLY A 84 14.28 14.46 9.76
N SER A 85 13.23 13.83 9.23
CA SER A 85 13.27 12.48 8.65
C SER A 85 13.37 12.45 7.13
N GLU A 86 13.73 13.56 6.50
CA GLU A 86 13.86 13.71 5.04
C GLU A 86 15.09 13.00 4.44
N HIS A 87 16.11 12.76 5.24
CA HIS A 87 17.34 12.11 4.76
C HIS A 87 17.22 10.58 4.85
N MET A 88 17.60 9.90 3.76
CA MET A 88 17.56 8.43 3.72
C MET A 88 18.25 7.78 4.94
N ARG A 89 17.49 6.98 5.68
CA ARG A 89 17.93 6.21 6.85
C ARG A 89 18.52 7.07 7.98
N SER A 90 17.92 8.24 8.17
CA SER A 90 18.32 9.18 9.23
C SER A 90 18.07 8.67 10.66
N LEU A 91 17.15 7.70 10.83
CA LEU A 91 16.83 7.05 12.12
C LEU A 91 16.53 8.07 13.23
N VAL A 92 15.68 9.03 12.94
CA VAL A 92 15.30 10.08 13.89
C VAL A 92 14.37 9.57 14.98
N PRO A 93 14.46 10.09 16.22
CA PRO A 93 13.48 9.80 17.25
C PRO A 93 12.19 10.56 16.99
N MET A 94 11.05 9.91 17.11
CA MET A 94 9.74 10.58 17.11
C MET A 94 9.44 11.17 18.48
N PRO A 95 8.72 12.31 18.54
CA PRO A 95 8.21 12.81 19.80
C PRO A 95 7.35 11.75 20.52
N ALA A 96 7.57 11.54 21.82
CA ALA A 96 6.91 10.47 22.58
C ALA A 96 5.37 10.53 22.57
N ALA A 97 4.79 11.71 22.37
CA ALA A 97 3.34 11.90 22.27
C ALA A 97 2.78 11.57 20.88
N HIS A 98 3.63 11.36 19.87
CA HIS A 98 3.20 11.11 18.51
C HIS A 98 3.10 9.61 18.24
N LYS A 99 1.89 9.15 17.91
CA LYS A 99 1.63 7.76 17.57
C LYS A 99 1.62 7.57 16.04
N MET A 100 2.16 6.45 15.60
CA MET A 100 1.96 6.00 14.23
C MET A 100 0.49 5.61 14.03
N TYR A 101 -0.08 5.81 12.86
CA TYR A 101 -1.50 5.54 12.66
C TYR A 101 -1.87 4.06 12.92
N ALA A 102 -0.95 3.13 12.69
CA ALA A 102 -1.18 1.72 13.00
C ALA A 102 -1.32 1.49 14.53
N GLN A 103 -0.59 2.22 15.38
CA GLN A 103 -0.78 2.18 16.83
C GLN A 103 -2.18 2.69 17.22
N VAL A 104 -2.66 3.77 16.57
CA VAL A 104 -4.01 4.30 16.80
C VAL A 104 -5.09 3.28 16.38
N LEU A 105 -4.89 2.59 15.27
CA LEU A 105 -5.80 1.54 14.83
C LEU A 105 -5.80 0.34 15.79
N ARG A 106 -4.63 -0.05 16.33
CA ARG A 106 -4.52 -1.11 17.33
C ARG A 106 -5.27 -0.74 18.62
N GLU A 107 -5.13 0.50 19.08
CA GLU A 107 -5.92 1.03 20.23
C GLU A 107 -7.43 0.99 19.95
N ALA A 108 -7.83 1.16 18.70
CA ALA A 108 -9.21 1.00 18.26
C ALA A 108 -9.63 -0.49 18.10
N GLY A 109 -8.77 -1.46 18.42
CA GLY A 109 -9.06 -2.88 18.41
C GLY A 109 -8.77 -3.61 17.10
N TYR A 110 -8.13 -2.94 16.12
CA TYR A 110 -7.69 -3.58 14.89
C TYR A 110 -6.47 -4.46 15.13
N TYR A 111 -6.40 -5.57 14.38
CA TYR A 111 -5.18 -6.34 14.22
C TYR A 111 -4.40 -5.79 13.03
N CYS A 112 -3.22 -5.23 13.31
CA CYS A 112 -2.44 -4.49 12.32
C CYS A 112 -1.22 -5.27 11.86
N THR A 113 -1.12 -5.54 10.54
CA THR A 113 -0.03 -6.32 9.95
C THR A 113 0.67 -5.60 8.80
N ASN A 114 1.99 -5.76 8.73
CA ASN A 114 2.83 -5.25 7.65
C ASN A 114 3.65 -6.37 7.02
N ASN A 115 3.40 -6.66 5.76
CA ASN A 115 4.13 -7.67 4.99
C ASN A 115 4.78 -7.01 3.77
N SER A 116 6.11 -6.75 3.77
CA SER A 116 7.01 -6.92 4.90
C SER A 116 8.00 -5.76 4.99
N LYS A 117 7.74 -4.65 4.29
CA LYS A 117 8.68 -3.53 4.23
C LYS A 117 8.25 -2.39 5.14
N GLU A 118 9.13 -1.99 6.05
CA GLU A 118 8.97 -0.80 6.88
C GLU A 118 9.79 0.36 6.29
N ASP A 119 11.10 0.24 6.28
CA ASP A 119 12.07 1.23 5.75
C ASP A 119 11.76 2.66 6.27
N TYR A 120 11.40 2.77 7.55
CA TYR A 120 11.12 4.06 8.16
C TYR A 120 12.40 4.77 8.58
N ASN A 121 12.48 6.09 8.36
CA ASN A 121 13.54 6.95 8.88
C ASN A 121 13.39 7.22 10.39
N LEU A 122 12.90 6.26 11.14
CA LEU A 122 12.60 6.36 12.56
C LEU A 122 13.46 5.39 13.36
N ASP A 123 13.89 5.84 14.55
CA ASP A 123 14.51 4.95 15.53
C ASP A 123 13.44 4.01 16.12
N ARG A 124 13.33 2.81 15.57
CA ARG A 124 12.31 1.82 15.92
C ARG A 124 12.32 1.47 17.42
N ALA A 125 13.50 1.36 18.02
CA ALA A 125 13.61 1.06 19.43
C ALA A 125 12.95 2.12 20.33
N LYS A 126 12.94 3.38 19.87
CA LYS A 126 12.29 4.50 20.57
C LYS A 126 10.82 4.67 20.19
N VAL A 127 10.47 4.33 18.94
CA VAL A 127 9.07 4.43 18.46
C VAL A 127 8.23 3.30 19.03
N ASP A 128 8.71 2.06 19.00
CA ASP A 128 7.96 0.92 19.51
C ASP A 128 7.79 0.96 21.03
N GLY A 129 8.85 1.31 21.75
CA GLY A 129 8.81 1.38 23.20
C GLY A 129 8.15 0.14 23.83
N LYS A 130 7.06 0.38 24.61
CA LYS A 130 6.19 -0.66 25.16
C LYS A 130 4.96 -0.94 24.30
N ASP A 131 4.72 -0.15 23.25
CA ASP A 131 3.60 -0.26 22.32
C ASP A 131 4.13 -0.33 20.88
N PRO A 132 4.35 -1.53 20.36
CA PRO A 132 4.88 -1.72 19.00
C PRO A 132 3.92 -1.14 17.95
N VAL A 133 4.48 -0.68 16.81
CA VAL A 133 3.69 -0.13 15.71
C VAL A 133 2.74 -1.18 15.12
N TRP A 134 3.22 -2.40 14.97
CA TRP A 134 2.49 -3.51 14.35
C TRP A 134 2.27 -4.66 15.33
N ASP A 135 1.17 -5.39 15.18
CA ASP A 135 1.02 -6.70 15.82
C ASP A 135 1.95 -7.73 15.17
N GLU A 136 2.07 -7.68 13.83
CA GLU A 136 3.06 -8.47 13.08
C GLU A 136 3.66 -7.64 11.95
N SER A 137 5.00 -7.68 11.80
CA SER A 137 5.72 -7.07 10.69
C SER A 137 6.81 -8.03 10.20
N SER A 138 6.52 -8.76 9.13
CA SER A 138 7.44 -9.74 8.52
C SER A 138 6.90 -10.24 7.18
N GLY A 139 7.70 -11.01 6.42
CA GLY A 139 7.23 -11.69 5.22
C GLY A 139 6.15 -12.76 5.46
N LYS A 140 5.84 -13.09 6.72
CA LYS A 140 4.77 -14.02 7.13
C LYS A 140 3.58 -13.32 7.78
N ALA A 141 3.69 -12.01 8.04
CA ALA A 141 2.61 -11.22 8.64
C ALA A 141 1.36 -11.25 7.77
N HIS A 142 0.22 -11.55 8.38
CA HIS A 142 -1.01 -11.77 7.62
C HIS A 142 -2.26 -11.53 8.46
N TYR A 143 -3.28 -10.88 7.90
CA TYR A 143 -4.57 -10.65 8.59
C TYR A 143 -5.28 -11.93 9.03
N LYS A 144 -4.94 -13.09 8.49
CA LYS A 144 -5.49 -14.39 8.89
C LYS A 144 -5.11 -14.78 10.31
N ASN A 145 -4.04 -14.23 10.86
CA ASN A 145 -3.54 -14.56 12.20
C ASN A 145 -4.32 -13.85 13.33
N ARG A 146 -5.27 -12.95 12.96
CA ARG A 146 -6.11 -12.22 13.91
C ARG A 146 -7.07 -13.15 14.68
N ALA A 147 -7.57 -12.67 15.82
CA ALA A 147 -8.68 -13.32 16.52
C ALA A 147 -9.96 -13.35 15.66
N SER A 148 -10.81 -14.35 15.89
CA SER A 148 -12.09 -14.47 15.18
C SER A 148 -12.95 -13.22 15.41
N GLY A 149 -13.48 -12.64 14.32
CA GLY A 149 -14.32 -11.43 14.37
C GLY A 149 -13.56 -10.12 14.60
N GLN A 150 -12.24 -10.16 14.81
CA GLN A 150 -11.43 -8.94 14.99
C GLN A 150 -11.26 -8.23 13.64
N PRO A 151 -11.52 -6.91 13.54
CA PRO A 151 -11.21 -6.15 12.33
C PRO A 151 -9.69 -6.09 12.12
N PHE A 152 -9.26 -6.04 10.86
CA PHE A 152 -7.84 -5.92 10.55
C PHE A 152 -7.51 -4.68 9.72
N PHE A 153 -6.27 -4.23 9.88
CA PHE A 153 -5.56 -3.36 8.96
C PHE A 153 -4.31 -4.12 8.47
N ALA A 154 -4.25 -4.41 7.19
CA ALA A 154 -3.16 -5.18 6.62
C ALA A 154 -2.52 -4.45 5.43
N ILE A 155 -1.18 -4.36 5.43
CA ILE A 155 -0.41 -3.88 4.29
C ILE A 155 0.36 -5.05 3.69
N PHE A 156 0.26 -5.20 2.36
CA PHE A 156 1.14 -6.04 1.56
C PHE A 156 2.00 -5.16 0.65
N ASN A 157 3.31 -5.21 0.83
CA ASN A 157 4.27 -4.43 0.06
C ASN A 157 4.90 -5.29 -1.03
N ASP A 158 4.53 -5.05 -2.29
CA ASP A 158 5.15 -5.72 -3.41
C ASP A 158 6.46 -5.01 -3.80
N GLN A 159 7.56 -5.75 -3.79
CA GLN A 159 8.90 -5.23 -4.06
C GLN A 159 9.43 -5.63 -5.44
N ILE A 160 8.63 -6.31 -6.26
CA ILE A 160 9.09 -6.76 -7.59
C ILE A 160 9.36 -5.60 -8.54
N THR A 161 8.71 -4.45 -8.34
CA THR A 161 8.91 -3.24 -9.14
C THR A 161 10.08 -2.37 -8.67
N HIS A 162 10.71 -2.70 -7.54
CA HIS A 162 11.85 -1.96 -7.00
C HIS A 162 13.01 -1.87 -8.00
N GLU A 163 13.75 -0.76 -8.01
CA GLU A 163 14.85 -0.48 -8.95
C GLU A 163 15.88 -1.60 -9.07
N SER A 164 16.14 -2.35 -8.00
CA SER A 164 17.06 -3.49 -8.01
C SER A 164 16.61 -4.65 -8.91
N GLN A 165 15.33 -4.71 -9.24
CA GLN A 165 14.76 -5.77 -10.08
C GLN A 165 14.75 -5.42 -11.57
N ILE A 166 14.81 -4.13 -11.92
CA ILE A 166 14.78 -3.64 -13.30
C ILE A 166 15.98 -4.13 -14.11
N ARG A 167 17.15 -4.26 -13.46
CA ARG A 167 18.42 -4.64 -14.11
C ARG A 167 18.90 -6.04 -13.71
N ARG A 168 18.01 -6.82 -13.10
CA ARG A 168 18.36 -8.20 -12.74
C ARG A 168 18.40 -9.08 -14.00
N ARG A 169 19.54 -9.72 -14.26
CA ARG A 169 19.77 -10.58 -15.42
C ARG A 169 20.20 -12.01 -14.99
N PRO A 170 19.87 -13.07 -15.77
CA PRO A 170 19.07 -13.01 -16.99
C PRO A 170 17.59 -12.71 -16.72
N HIS A 171 16.89 -12.09 -17.69
CA HIS A 171 15.45 -11.86 -17.66
C HIS A 171 14.87 -12.12 -19.07
N THR A 172 13.82 -12.91 -19.13
CA THR A 172 13.09 -13.14 -20.38
C THR A 172 11.98 -12.11 -20.49
N LEU A 173 12.08 -11.21 -21.46
CA LEU A 173 11.11 -10.14 -21.65
C LEU A 173 9.75 -10.67 -22.14
N ILE A 174 8.70 -10.17 -21.53
CA ILE A 174 7.30 -10.35 -21.93
C ILE A 174 6.88 -9.17 -22.82
N HIS A 175 7.26 -7.95 -22.42
CA HIS A 175 7.00 -6.75 -23.20
C HIS A 175 8.05 -6.55 -24.31
N ASP A 176 7.59 -6.11 -25.49
CA ASP A 176 8.45 -5.81 -26.64
C ASP A 176 9.25 -4.50 -26.40
N PRO A 177 10.58 -4.53 -26.25
CA PRO A 177 11.38 -3.33 -26.00
C PRO A 177 11.23 -2.27 -27.08
N ALA A 178 10.95 -2.67 -28.33
CA ALA A 178 10.77 -1.73 -29.43
C ALA A 178 9.56 -0.81 -29.24
N LYS A 179 8.61 -1.23 -28.42
CA LYS A 179 7.38 -0.48 -28.09
C LYS A 179 7.43 0.24 -26.76
N ALA A 180 8.54 0.13 -26.01
CA ALA A 180 8.66 0.76 -24.70
C ALA A 180 8.46 2.29 -24.79
N PRO A 181 7.59 2.87 -23.93
CA PRO A 181 7.28 4.30 -23.94
C PRO A 181 8.40 5.10 -23.26
N LEU A 182 9.44 5.45 -24.02
CA LEU A 182 10.56 6.21 -23.47
C LEU A 182 10.18 7.67 -23.24
N PRO A 183 10.48 8.21 -22.05
CA PRO A 183 10.37 9.65 -21.84
C PRO A 183 11.39 10.41 -22.70
N PRO A 184 11.05 11.62 -23.19
CA PRO A 184 11.88 12.35 -24.16
C PRO A 184 13.24 12.80 -23.62
N PHE A 185 13.46 12.72 -22.31
CA PHE A 185 14.73 13.07 -21.66
C PHE A 185 15.65 11.87 -21.41
N GLN A 186 15.26 10.67 -21.84
CA GLN A 186 16.11 9.48 -21.78
C GLN A 186 16.60 9.10 -23.18
N PRO A 187 17.82 8.57 -23.31
CA PRO A 187 18.34 8.14 -24.60
C PRO A 187 17.57 6.93 -25.14
N ASP A 188 17.34 6.95 -26.44
CA ASP A 188 16.73 5.82 -27.13
C ASP A 188 17.81 4.81 -27.51
N THR A 189 18.16 3.91 -26.59
CA THR A 189 19.11 2.83 -26.80
C THR A 189 18.50 1.48 -26.45
N PRO A 190 19.05 0.37 -26.99
CA PRO A 190 18.57 -0.98 -26.66
C PRO A 190 18.53 -1.27 -25.15
N GLU A 191 19.52 -0.78 -24.40
CA GLU A 191 19.63 -0.97 -22.95
C GLU A 191 18.51 -0.25 -22.20
N VAL A 192 18.24 1.00 -22.54
CA VAL A 192 17.16 1.79 -21.93
C VAL A 192 15.79 1.19 -22.27
N ARG A 193 15.59 0.79 -23.52
CA ARG A 193 14.35 0.11 -23.93
C ARG A 193 14.16 -1.22 -23.19
N HIS A 194 15.24 -1.98 -23.00
CA HIS A 194 15.21 -3.23 -22.25
C HIS A 194 14.85 -2.97 -20.78
N ASP A 195 15.45 -1.97 -20.13
CA ASP A 195 15.16 -1.62 -18.73
C ASP A 195 13.68 -1.24 -18.56
N TRP A 196 13.12 -0.46 -19.49
CA TRP A 196 11.70 -0.13 -19.47
C TRP A 196 10.82 -1.35 -19.69
N ALA A 197 11.13 -2.21 -20.66
CA ALA A 197 10.37 -3.44 -20.91
C ALA A 197 10.36 -4.33 -19.66
N GLN A 198 11.51 -4.53 -19.02
CA GLN A 198 11.60 -5.31 -17.78
C GLN A 198 10.84 -4.65 -16.61
N TYR A 199 10.83 -3.33 -16.51
CA TYR A 199 10.03 -2.63 -15.51
C TYR A 199 8.53 -2.96 -15.70
N TYR A 200 8.02 -2.94 -16.93
CA TYR A 200 6.62 -3.32 -17.21
C TYR A 200 6.34 -4.81 -16.99
N ASP A 201 7.31 -5.69 -17.26
CA ASP A 201 7.20 -7.11 -16.90
C ASP A 201 7.02 -7.29 -15.39
N ASN A 202 7.76 -6.51 -14.60
CA ASN A 202 7.65 -6.51 -13.15
C ASN A 202 6.28 -5.98 -12.70
N ILE A 203 5.74 -4.96 -13.37
CA ILE A 203 4.37 -4.47 -13.11
C ILE A 203 3.33 -5.57 -13.39
N THR A 204 3.45 -6.30 -14.50
CA THR A 204 2.55 -7.42 -14.82
C THR A 204 2.65 -8.55 -13.78
N THR A 205 3.85 -8.80 -13.27
CA THR A 205 4.07 -9.76 -12.18
C THR A 205 3.41 -9.30 -10.88
N MET A 206 3.56 -8.02 -10.53
CA MET A 206 2.90 -7.39 -9.39
C MET A 206 1.37 -7.45 -9.53
N ASP A 207 0.83 -7.14 -10.71
CA ASP A 207 -0.61 -7.23 -11.00
C ASP A 207 -1.15 -8.63 -10.70
N THR A 208 -0.41 -9.67 -11.10
CA THR A 208 -0.74 -11.05 -10.75
C THR A 208 -0.75 -11.28 -9.23
N GLY A 209 0.20 -10.68 -8.51
CA GLY A 209 0.26 -10.69 -7.05
C GLY A 209 -0.96 -10.03 -6.41
N VAL A 210 -1.36 -8.87 -6.94
CA VAL A 210 -2.59 -8.15 -6.53
C VAL A 210 -3.81 -9.05 -6.72
N GLY A 211 -3.98 -9.65 -7.92
CA GLY A 211 -5.08 -10.56 -8.22
C GLY A 211 -5.18 -11.72 -7.22
N LYS A 212 -4.04 -12.32 -6.85
CA LYS A 212 -3.99 -13.40 -5.85
C LYS A 212 -4.47 -12.93 -4.47
N LYS A 213 -4.07 -11.72 -4.04
CA LYS A 213 -4.48 -11.15 -2.74
C LYS A 213 -5.98 -10.83 -2.71
N LEU A 214 -6.53 -10.32 -3.80
CA LEU A 214 -7.96 -10.06 -3.93
C LEU A 214 -8.78 -11.36 -3.91
N ALA A 215 -8.36 -12.38 -4.67
CA ALA A 215 -9.00 -13.69 -4.68
C ALA A 215 -8.93 -14.38 -3.30
N GLU A 216 -7.81 -14.23 -2.58
CA GLU A 216 -7.66 -14.74 -1.21
C GLU A 216 -8.63 -14.06 -0.23
N LEU A 217 -8.85 -12.76 -0.38
CA LEU A 217 -9.82 -12.01 0.43
C LEU A 217 -11.27 -12.46 0.14
N GLU A 218 -11.61 -12.65 -1.13
CA GLU A 218 -12.92 -13.17 -1.57
C GLU A 218 -13.17 -14.59 -1.05
N ALA A 219 -12.17 -15.49 -1.22
CA ALA A 219 -12.26 -16.87 -0.72
C ALA A 219 -12.42 -16.96 0.81
N ALA A 220 -11.92 -15.96 1.53
CA ALA A 220 -12.10 -15.85 2.98
C ALA A 220 -13.49 -15.26 3.39
N GLY A 221 -14.33 -14.86 2.44
CA GLY A 221 -15.62 -14.23 2.69
C GLY A 221 -15.51 -12.81 3.29
N LEU A 222 -14.39 -12.12 3.07
CA LEU A 222 -14.09 -10.83 3.70
C LEU A 222 -14.20 -9.64 2.73
N ALA A 223 -14.43 -9.88 1.44
CA ALA A 223 -14.41 -8.83 0.42
C ALA A 223 -15.46 -7.74 0.69
N GLU A 224 -16.68 -8.10 1.09
CA GLU A 224 -17.77 -7.16 1.36
C GLU A 224 -17.61 -6.38 2.67
N ASP A 225 -16.65 -6.76 3.49
CA ASP A 225 -16.31 -6.08 4.74
C ASP A 225 -14.96 -5.34 4.69
N THR A 226 -14.31 -5.26 3.51
CA THR A 226 -12.95 -4.74 3.40
C THR A 226 -12.87 -3.54 2.44
N ILE A 227 -12.43 -2.39 2.96
CA ILE A 227 -12.00 -1.25 2.16
C ILE A 227 -10.59 -1.55 1.62
N ILE A 228 -10.39 -1.37 0.31
CA ILE A 228 -9.12 -1.68 -0.35
C ILE A 228 -8.50 -0.39 -0.89
N MET A 229 -7.21 -0.18 -0.64
CA MET A 229 -6.40 0.88 -1.24
C MET A 229 -5.20 0.26 -1.95
N LEU A 230 -4.97 0.65 -3.20
CA LEU A 230 -3.80 0.31 -3.98
C LEU A 230 -3.04 1.58 -4.35
N TYR A 231 -1.74 1.65 -4.06
CA TYR A 231 -0.91 2.81 -4.37
C TYR A 231 0.57 2.45 -4.49
N GLY A 232 1.34 3.30 -5.23
CA GLY A 232 2.80 3.26 -5.26
C GLY A 232 3.41 4.12 -4.14
N ASP A 233 4.57 3.75 -3.61
CA ASP A 233 5.26 4.56 -2.61
C ASP A 233 5.88 5.83 -3.20
N HIS A 234 6.37 5.79 -4.43
CA HIS A 234 6.85 6.92 -5.24
C HIS A 234 7.01 6.48 -6.71
N GLY A 235 7.53 7.34 -7.57
CA GLY A 235 7.70 7.06 -9.00
C GLY A 235 8.77 5.99 -9.32
N PRO A 236 8.87 5.54 -10.59
CA PRO A 236 9.74 4.47 -11.06
C PRO A 236 11.21 4.58 -10.66
N GLY A 237 11.88 3.44 -10.49
CA GLY A 237 13.32 3.35 -10.21
C GLY A 237 14.22 3.66 -11.41
N MET A 238 13.80 4.58 -12.27
CA MET A 238 14.49 4.99 -13.49
C MET A 238 15.25 6.31 -13.31
N PRO A 239 16.26 6.61 -14.15
CA PRO A 239 16.94 7.90 -14.12
C PRO A 239 15.98 9.08 -14.27
N ARG A 240 16.10 10.10 -13.40
CA ARG A 240 15.25 11.29 -13.32
C ARG A 240 13.79 11.01 -12.87
N PHE A 241 13.55 9.87 -12.23
CA PHE A 241 12.32 9.53 -11.53
C PHE A 241 12.59 9.42 -10.02
N LYS A 242 12.87 8.23 -9.53
CA LYS A 242 13.25 8.03 -8.11
C LYS A 242 14.39 8.98 -7.70
N ARG A 243 14.30 9.54 -6.50
CA ARG A 243 15.22 10.54 -5.90
C ARG A 243 15.09 11.96 -6.47
N TRP A 244 14.23 12.18 -7.46
CA TRP A 244 14.05 13.49 -8.06
C TRP A 244 12.64 14.02 -7.78
N PRO A 245 12.50 15.23 -7.19
CA PRO A 245 11.21 15.81 -6.82
C PRO A 245 10.47 16.41 -8.03
N TYR A 246 10.54 15.74 -9.16
CA TYR A 246 9.71 16.02 -10.33
C TYR A 246 8.41 15.23 -10.27
N ASN A 247 7.46 15.59 -11.11
CA ASN A 247 6.21 14.83 -11.24
C ASN A 247 6.47 13.34 -11.49
N THR A 248 7.48 13.02 -12.31
CA THR A 248 7.89 11.65 -12.62
C THR A 248 8.37 10.85 -11.40
N GLY A 249 8.96 11.52 -10.41
CA GLY A 249 9.44 10.87 -9.18
C GLY A 249 8.40 10.81 -8.06
N LEU A 250 7.36 11.66 -8.14
CA LEU A 250 6.38 11.81 -7.06
C LEU A 250 5.01 11.24 -7.41
N GLN A 251 4.56 11.31 -8.67
CA GLN A 251 3.23 10.86 -9.07
C GLN A 251 3.10 9.34 -8.95
N VAL A 252 2.03 8.91 -8.31
CA VAL A 252 1.70 7.50 -8.08
C VAL A 252 0.29 7.18 -8.56
N GLY A 253 0.04 5.92 -8.89
CA GLY A 253 -1.32 5.44 -9.06
C GLY A 253 -1.97 5.26 -7.69
N LEU A 254 -3.17 5.79 -7.51
CA LEU A 254 -3.99 5.58 -6.32
C LEU A 254 -5.38 5.12 -6.72
N ILE A 255 -5.77 3.95 -6.21
CA ILE A 255 -7.09 3.36 -6.42
C ILE A 255 -7.67 3.03 -5.05
N MET A 256 -8.94 3.38 -4.83
CA MET A 256 -9.67 2.99 -3.62
C MET A 256 -10.97 2.28 -3.99
N TYR A 257 -11.26 1.20 -3.28
CA TYR A 257 -12.51 0.46 -3.39
C TYR A 257 -13.21 0.44 -2.04
N PHE A 258 -14.49 0.77 -2.07
CA PHE A 258 -15.40 0.69 -0.92
C PHE A 258 -16.53 -0.28 -1.27
N PRO A 259 -16.69 -1.39 -0.54
CA PRO A 259 -17.85 -2.26 -0.74
C PRO A 259 -19.15 -1.54 -0.34
N GLU A 260 -20.30 -2.02 -0.82
CA GLU A 260 -21.59 -1.34 -0.64
C GLU A 260 -21.88 -1.03 0.82
N LYS A 261 -21.60 -1.96 1.73
CA LYS A 261 -21.75 -1.78 3.18
C LYS A 261 -21.02 -0.53 3.72
N TRP A 262 -19.84 -0.21 3.16
CA TRP A 262 -18.96 0.87 3.62
C TRP A 262 -18.91 2.08 2.69
N LYS A 263 -19.79 2.12 1.70
CA LYS A 263 -19.83 3.19 0.69
C LYS A 263 -20.09 4.58 1.29
N HIS A 264 -20.75 4.65 2.43
CA HIS A 264 -20.96 5.90 3.16
C HIS A 264 -19.68 6.55 3.70
N LEU A 265 -18.56 5.79 3.76
CA LEU A 265 -17.22 6.28 4.12
C LEU A 265 -16.40 6.74 2.90
N ALA A 266 -16.91 6.49 1.70
CA ALA A 266 -16.19 6.82 0.47
C ALA A 266 -16.12 8.33 0.23
N PRO A 267 -15.08 8.82 -0.48
CA PRO A 267 -14.96 10.23 -0.81
C PRO A 267 -16.14 10.70 -1.70
N LYS A 268 -16.39 12.00 -1.67
CA LYS A 268 -17.40 12.62 -2.54
C LYS A 268 -17.13 12.27 -4.00
N GLY A 269 -18.17 11.91 -4.74
CA GLY A 269 -18.05 11.52 -6.15
C GLY A 269 -17.65 10.06 -6.37
N TYR A 270 -17.56 9.25 -5.31
CA TYR A 270 -17.31 7.81 -5.44
C TYR A 270 -18.42 7.13 -6.25
N ALA A 271 -18.02 6.45 -7.31
CA ALA A 271 -18.82 5.53 -8.09
C ALA A 271 -17.89 4.47 -8.71
N PRO A 272 -18.37 3.24 -8.99
CA PRO A 272 -17.59 2.24 -9.70
C PRO A 272 -17.02 2.78 -11.02
N GLY A 273 -15.71 2.65 -11.22
CA GLY A 273 -15.00 3.14 -12.40
C GLY A 273 -14.78 4.66 -12.45
N ALA A 274 -15.19 5.40 -11.43
CA ALA A 274 -14.98 6.84 -11.36
C ALA A 274 -13.49 7.22 -11.40
N ALA A 275 -13.21 8.43 -11.86
CA ALA A 275 -11.89 9.05 -11.80
C ALA A 275 -12.03 10.43 -11.17
N SER A 276 -11.27 10.70 -10.13
CA SER A 276 -11.19 12.00 -9.47
C SER A 276 -9.98 12.79 -9.96
N ASP A 277 -10.17 14.08 -10.13
CA ASP A 277 -9.11 15.07 -10.34
C ASP A 277 -8.73 15.80 -9.03
N GLU A 278 -9.37 15.45 -7.91
CA GLU A 278 -9.07 15.98 -6.57
C GLU A 278 -7.93 15.19 -5.91
#